data_4121160d8712bfbaf38f2f79e567b4b0
#
_entry.id   4121160d8712bfbaf38f2f79e567b4b0
#
_cell.length_a   1.000
_cell.length_b   1.000
_cell.length_c   1.000
_cell.angle_alpha   90.00
_cell.angle_beta   90.00
_cell.angle_gamma   90.00
#
_symmetry.space_group_name_H-M   'P 1'
#
loop_
_entity.id
_entity.type
_entity.pdbx_description
1 polymer ?
#
loop_
_entity_poly.entity_id
_entity_poly.type
_entity_poly.pdbx_seq_one_letter_code
_entity_poly.pdbx_strand_id
1 'polypeptide(L)'
;IINMAVRKYKPTSNGRRNMSVLTFDEITTDTPEKSLLAPKNKKGGRNNSGKITVRHQGGGNRQKYRIIDFKRNKDGVPAKVKTIEYDPNRSANIALLAYADGEKRYILAPKGLQVGETLQSGSGVDIKPGNALVINEIPVGSLIHNIELHPGKGGQLARSAGVSAQILGRADKYVLVRLGSGEVRKILATCKATIGEVGNESHELVRIGKAGKARHMGLRPEVRGSVMNPNDHPHGGGEGKCPIGRPTPVTPWGKPALGLKT
;
A
#
# COMPACT_ATOMS: atom_id res chain seq x y z
N ILE A 1 -19.69 -19.86 7.87
CA ILE A 1 -19.72 -18.47 8.39
C ILE A 1 -18.47 -17.80 7.83
N ILE A 2 -18.66 -16.92 6.85
CA ILE A 2 -17.56 -16.11 6.29
C ILE A 2 -17.15 -15.14 7.41
N ASN A 3 -15.98 -15.35 7.99
CA ASN A 3 -15.39 -14.41 8.93
C ASN A 3 -15.19 -13.08 8.19
N MET A 4 -16.12 -12.15 8.35
CA MET A 4 -15.98 -10.83 7.78
C MET A 4 -14.94 -10.07 8.59
N ALA A 5 -13.73 -9.91 8.04
CA ALA A 5 -12.64 -9.12 8.65
C ALA A 5 -12.99 -7.63 8.86
N VAL A 6 -14.25 -7.23 8.60
CA VAL A 6 -14.75 -5.87 8.74
C VAL A 6 -15.99 -5.82 9.63
N ARG A 7 -15.88 -5.10 10.74
CA ARG A 7 -16.98 -4.84 11.68
C ARG A 7 -17.65 -3.52 11.38
N LYS A 8 -18.97 -3.49 11.20
CA LYS A 8 -19.80 -2.28 11.11
C LYS A 8 -20.18 -1.80 12.51
N TYR A 9 -20.21 -0.49 12.71
CA TYR A 9 -20.74 0.10 13.95
C TYR A 9 -22.26 0.18 13.94
N LYS A 10 -22.87 0.16 15.15
CA LYS A 10 -24.30 0.48 15.30
C LYS A 10 -24.55 1.95 14.93
N PRO A 11 -25.67 2.28 14.28
CA PRO A 11 -25.99 3.64 13.80
C PRO A 11 -26.46 4.56 14.94
N THR A 12 -25.66 4.72 15.99
CA THR A 12 -25.98 5.53 17.18
C THR A 12 -25.79 7.04 16.97
N SER A 13 -25.06 7.45 15.91
CA SER A 13 -24.85 8.85 15.54
C SER A 13 -24.58 8.95 14.04
N ASN A 14 -24.69 10.16 13.47
CA ASN A 14 -24.43 10.40 12.03
C ASN A 14 -23.04 9.89 11.61
N GLY A 15 -22.00 10.12 12.42
CA GLY A 15 -20.65 9.67 12.12
C GLY A 15 -20.47 8.16 12.22
N ARG A 16 -21.25 7.44 13.05
CA ARG A 16 -21.20 5.99 13.21
C ARG A 16 -22.04 5.22 12.22
N ARG A 17 -23.09 5.83 11.67
CA ARG A 17 -24.05 5.17 10.76
C ARG A 17 -23.40 4.40 9.63
N ASN A 18 -22.39 4.98 9.00
CA ASN A 18 -21.69 4.39 7.85
C ASN A 18 -20.23 4.00 8.16
N MET A 19 -19.83 3.99 9.44
CA MET A 19 -18.47 3.68 9.83
C MET A 19 -18.26 2.16 9.95
N SER A 20 -17.13 1.70 9.44
CA SER A 20 -16.63 0.35 9.67
C SER A 20 -15.15 0.36 10.05
N VAL A 21 -14.67 -0.74 10.63
CA VAL A 21 -13.28 -0.97 11.01
C VAL A 21 -12.91 -2.41 10.73
N LEU A 22 -11.62 -2.66 10.55
CA LEU A 22 -11.08 -4.02 10.52
C LEU A 22 -11.18 -4.65 11.92
N THR A 23 -11.33 -5.97 11.96
CA THR A 23 -11.34 -6.74 13.22
C THR A 23 -9.94 -6.99 13.77
N PHE A 24 -8.92 -6.90 12.88
CA PHE A 24 -7.51 -7.14 13.22
C PHE A 24 -7.19 -8.54 13.74
N ASP A 25 -7.96 -9.55 13.33
CA ASP A 25 -7.84 -10.93 13.81
C ASP A 25 -6.47 -11.57 13.48
N GLU A 26 -5.81 -11.10 12.42
CA GLU A 26 -4.49 -11.58 12.00
C GLU A 26 -3.33 -11.00 12.84
N ILE A 27 -3.58 -9.92 13.60
CA ILE A 27 -2.53 -9.22 14.33
C ILE A 27 -2.26 -9.92 15.65
N THR A 28 -0.99 -10.24 15.88
CA THR A 28 -0.57 -11.00 17.07
C THR A 28 0.00 -10.13 18.18
N THR A 29 0.45 -8.91 17.86
CA THR A 29 0.99 -7.96 18.85
C THR A 29 0.79 -6.50 18.41
N ASP A 30 0.58 -5.62 19.39
CA ASP A 30 0.46 -4.17 19.18
C ASP A 30 1.79 -3.43 19.38
N THR A 31 2.81 -4.13 19.91
CA THR A 31 4.09 -3.53 20.28
C THR A 31 5.14 -3.76 19.19
N PRO A 32 5.55 -2.73 18.43
CA PRO A 32 6.55 -2.89 17.37
C PRO A 32 7.97 -3.06 17.94
N GLU A 33 8.84 -3.74 17.18
CA GLU A 33 10.26 -3.89 17.49
C GLU A 33 10.95 -2.52 17.48
N LYS A 34 11.51 -2.10 18.61
CA LYS A 34 12.06 -0.75 18.82
C LYS A 34 13.24 -0.45 17.92
N SER A 35 14.11 -1.42 17.65
CA SER A 35 15.29 -1.29 16.79
C SER A 35 14.96 -1.01 15.32
N LEU A 36 13.76 -1.38 14.88
CA LEU A 36 13.26 -1.20 13.50
C LEU A 36 12.33 0.01 13.34
N LEU A 37 12.32 0.93 14.31
CA LEU A 37 11.53 2.15 14.27
C LEU A 37 12.41 3.35 13.92
N ALA A 38 11.96 4.14 12.95
CA ALA A 38 12.56 5.42 12.60
C ALA A 38 11.58 6.60 12.83
N PRO A 39 12.08 7.81 13.12
CA PRO A 39 11.24 8.98 13.20
C PRO A 39 10.59 9.27 11.84
N LYS A 40 9.31 9.68 11.84
CA LYS A 40 8.58 10.09 10.65
C LYS A 40 8.18 11.56 10.76
N ASN A 41 8.93 12.44 10.12
CA ASN A 41 8.59 13.85 10.04
C ASN A 41 7.47 14.09 9.03
N LYS A 42 6.48 14.89 9.41
CA LYS A 42 5.34 15.24 8.55
C LYS A 42 5.73 16.40 7.64
N LYS A 43 5.70 16.18 6.34
CA LYS A 43 6.00 17.20 5.33
C LYS A 43 4.78 18.01 4.89
N GLY A 44 3.55 17.56 5.21
CA GLY A 44 2.32 18.25 4.83
C GLY A 44 2.16 18.48 3.32
N GLY A 45 2.62 17.52 2.49
CA GLY A 45 2.55 17.63 1.03
C GLY A 45 3.57 18.55 0.38
N ARG A 46 4.61 19.03 1.15
CA ARG A 46 5.68 19.89 0.63
C ARG A 46 6.83 19.07 0.06
N ASN A 47 7.43 19.58 -1.00
CA ASN A 47 8.66 19.04 -1.60
C ASN A 47 9.92 19.52 -0.82
N ASN A 48 11.11 19.24 -1.36
CA ASN A 48 12.40 19.67 -0.80
C ASN A 48 12.57 21.20 -0.77
N SER A 49 11.93 21.95 -1.68
CA SER A 49 11.95 23.42 -1.72
C SER A 49 10.85 24.08 -0.87
N GLY A 50 10.09 23.29 -0.09
CA GLY A 50 9.01 23.78 0.77
C GLY A 50 7.70 24.12 0.05
N LYS A 51 7.61 23.93 -1.27
CA LYS A 51 6.41 24.17 -2.07
C LYS A 51 5.43 23.01 -1.96
N ILE A 52 4.13 23.30 -1.90
CA ILE A 52 3.08 22.27 -1.87
C ILE A 52 2.98 21.62 -3.26
N THR A 53 3.35 20.34 -3.35
CA THR A 53 3.21 19.52 -4.56
C THR A 53 2.04 18.56 -4.48
N VAL A 54 1.63 18.17 -3.28
CA VAL A 54 0.44 17.36 -3.01
C VAL A 54 -0.45 18.11 -2.04
N ARG A 55 -1.59 18.59 -2.53
CA ARG A 55 -2.55 19.36 -1.73
C ARG A 55 -3.30 18.47 -0.72
N HIS A 56 -4.01 19.11 0.20
CA HIS A 56 -4.91 18.49 1.16
C HIS A 56 -4.24 17.45 2.09
N GLN A 57 -2.97 17.64 2.40
CA GLN A 57 -2.24 16.85 3.37
C GLN A 57 -1.76 17.66 4.57
N GLY A 58 -1.71 17.04 5.73
CA GLY A 58 -1.18 17.66 6.95
C GLY A 58 -1.97 17.27 8.21
N GLY A 59 -1.40 17.55 9.37
CA GLY A 59 -1.94 17.11 10.65
C GLY A 59 -1.88 15.58 10.82
N GLY A 60 -2.94 15.02 11.40
CA GLY A 60 -3.04 13.58 11.65
C GLY A 60 -2.29 13.11 12.89
N ASN A 61 -2.49 11.84 13.26
CA ASN A 61 -1.86 11.21 14.40
C ASN A 61 -0.34 11.13 14.23
N ARG A 62 0.40 11.19 15.35
CA ARG A 62 1.84 10.97 15.36
C ARG A 62 2.13 9.50 15.04
N GLN A 63 3.06 9.26 14.12
CA GLN A 63 3.42 7.92 13.67
C GLN A 63 4.93 7.77 13.64
N LYS A 64 5.42 6.57 13.93
CA LYS A 64 6.81 6.15 13.66
C LYS A 64 6.83 5.32 12.38
N TYR A 65 7.89 5.44 11.61
CA TYR A 65 8.11 4.61 10.42
C TYR A 65 8.66 3.25 10.84
N ARG A 66 8.15 2.16 10.24
CA ARG A 66 8.73 0.82 10.36
C ARG A 66 9.67 0.60 9.19
N ILE A 67 10.91 0.21 9.50
CA ILE A 67 11.90 -0.09 8.47
C ILE A 67 11.56 -1.47 7.91
N ILE A 68 11.10 -1.48 6.65
CA ILE A 68 10.71 -2.70 5.95
C ILE A 68 11.83 -3.13 5.01
N ASP A 69 12.15 -4.41 5.03
CA ASP A 69 13.08 -5.03 4.08
C ASP A 69 12.37 -5.31 2.75
N PHE A 70 12.39 -4.31 1.86
CA PHE A 70 11.89 -4.47 0.50
C PHE A 70 12.89 -5.18 -0.42
N LYS A 71 14.16 -5.28 -0.01
CA LYS A 71 15.23 -5.87 -0.83
C LYS A 71 15.29 -7.39 -0.72
N ARG A 72 14.95 -7.93 0.45
CA ARG A 72 15.02 -9.35 0.72
C ARG A 72 16.39 -9.94 0.31
N ASN A 73 17.46 -9.21 0.64
CA ASN A 73 18.82 -9.50 0.20
C ASN A 73 19.61 -10.48 1.10
N LYS A 74 18.95 -11.11 2.08
CA LYS A 74 19.56 -12.10 2.94
C LYS A 74 19.27 -13.50 2.40
N ASP A 75 20.02 -13.85 1.35
CA ASP A 75 19.81 -15.08 0.60
C ASP A 75 20.33 -16.30 1.35
N GLY A 76 19.62 -17.43 1.24
CA GLY A 76 20.00 -18.72 1.82
C GLY A 76 19.78 -18.85 3.33
N VAL A 77 19.50 -17.76 4.06
CA VAL A 77 19.32 -17.83 5.52
C VAL A 77 17.84 -17.97 5.86
N PRO A 78 17.43 -19.03 6.56
CA PRO A 78 16.04 -19.19 6.99
C PRO A 78 15.68 -18.17 8.07
N ALA A 79 14.47 -17.65 7.98
CA ALA A 79 13.91 -16.73 8.95
C ALA A 79 12.55 -17.22 9.44
N LYS A 80 12.32 -17.21 10.74
CA LYS A 80 11.05 -17.61 11.35
C LYS A 80 10.16 -16.40 11.56
N VAL A 81 8.88 -16.49 11.18
CA VAL A 81 7.87 -15.47 11.46
C VAL A 81 7.61 -15.42 12.95
N LYS A 82 7.91 -14.29 13.60
CA LYS A 82 7.76 -14.09 15.03
C LYS A 82 6.42 -13.46 15.39
N THR A 83 6.04 -12.42 14.67
CA THR A 83 4.79 -11.67 14.91
C THR A 83 4.22 -11.14 13.59
N ILE A 84 2.90 -10.90 13.57
CA ILE A 84 2.21 -10.12 12.54
C ILE A 84 1.69 -8.85 13.21
N GLU A 85 1.98 -7.69 12.61
CA GLU A 85 1.79 -6.39 13.24
C GLU A 85 1.06 -5.41 12.31
N TYR A 86 0.35 -4.46 12.93
CA TYR A 86 -0.23 -3.31 12.26
C TYR A 86 0.83 -2.25 11.96
N ASP A 87 0.86 -1.74 10.72
CA ASP A 87 1.68 -0.58 10.37
C ASP A 87 0.80 0.62 9.97
N PRO A 88 0.83 1.73 10.71
CA PRO A 88 0.04 2.92 10.39
C PRO A 88 0.52 3.67 9.13
N ASN A 89 1.62 3.25 8.51
CA ASN A 89 2.21 3.90 7.34
C ASN A 89 1.74 3.28 6.01
N ARG A 90 1.09 2.12 6.07
CA ARG A 90 0.63 1.37 4.89
C ARG A 90 -0.69 0.67 5.15
N SER A 91 -1.33 0.23 4.09
CA SER A 91 -2.57 -0.56 4.16
C SER A 91 -2.31 -2.02 4.52
N ALA A 92 -1.17 -2.58 4.11
CA ALA A 92 -0.78 -3.97 4.39
C ALA A 92 -0.31 -4.15 5.84
N ASN A 93 -0.60 -5.31 6.44
CA ASN A 93 0.05 -5.75 7.67
C ASN A 93 1.52 -6.10 7.39
N ILE A 94 2.35 -6.09 8.43
CA ILE A 94 3.77 -6.43 8.37
C ILE A 94 4.06 -7.64 9.25
N ALA A 95 5.06 -8.43 8.88
CA ALA A 95 5.52 -9.56 9.66
C ALA A 95 6.96 -9.34 10.13
N LEU A 96 7.23 -9.60 11.40
CA LEU A 96 8.57 -9.58 11.96
C LEU A 96 9.22 -10.94 11.73
N LEU A 97 10.31 -10.95 10.99
CA LEU A 97 11.16 -12.11 10.78
C LEU A 97 12.32 -12.11 11.77
N ALA A 98 12.60 -13.26 12.38
CA ALA A 98 13.83 -13.52 13.14
C ALA A 98 14.67 -14.52 12.34
N TYR A 99 15.83 -14.08 11.91
CA TYR A 99 16.80 -14.90 11.19
C TYR A 99 17.60 -15.79 12.14
N ALA A 100 18.19 -16.87 11.62
CA ALA A 100 18.96 -17.82 12.39
C ALA A 100 20.20 -17.18 13.08
N ASP A 101 20.72 -16.09 12.51
CA ASP A 101 21.84 -15.30 13.07
C ASP A 101 21.41 -14.23 14.10
N GLY A 102 20.12 -14.20 14.48
CA GLY A 102 19.59 -13.25 15.45
C GLY A 102 19.15 -11.90 14.86
N GLU A 103 19.42 -11.60 13.58
CA GLU A 103 18.93 -10.38 12.94
C GLU A 103 17.41 -10.41 12.83
N LYS A 104 16.78 -9.26 13.01
CA LYS A 104 15.33 -9.10 12.84
C LYS A 104 15.05 -8.14 11.67
N ARG A 105 14.07 -8.46 10.84
CA ARG A 105 13.58 -7.58 9.76
C ARG A 105 12.08 -7.62 9.65
N TYR A 106 11.47 -6.51 9.28
CA TYR A 106 10.07 -6.48 8.86
C TYR A 106 9.94 -6.76 7.37
N ILE A 107 8.91 -7.52 7.00
CA ILE A 107 8.46 -7.72 5.63
C ILE A 107 6.98 -7.38 5.50
N LEU A 108 6.47 -7.25 4.27
CA LEU A 108 5.03 -7.24 4.03
C LEU A 108 4.48 -8.63 4.35
N ALA A 109 3.40 -8.69 5.13
CA ALA A 109 2.74 -9.97 5.43
C ALA A 109 1.95 -10.46 4.21
N PRO A 110 2.30 -11.60 3.60
CA PRO A 110 1.48 -12.22 2.58
C PRO A 110 0.20 -12.79 3.18
N LYS A 111 -0.80 -12.98 2.33
CA LYS A 111 -2.08 -13.58 2.72
C LYS A 111 -1.87 -14.99 3.24
N GLY A 112 -2.51 -15.28 4.38
CA GLY A 112 -2.49 -16.60 5.00
C GLY A 112 -1.21 -16.92 5.78
N LEU A 113 -0.25 -16.00 5.90
CA LEU A 113 0.97 -16.20 6.70
C LEU A 113 0.63 -16.43 8.17
N GLN A 114 1.29 -17.43 8.78
CA GLN A 114 1.12 -17.75 10.20
C GLN A 114 2.41 -17.53 11.00
N VAL A 115 2.25 -17.24 12.29
CA VAL A 115 3.39 -17.17 13.22
C VAL A 115 4.02 -18.55 13.37
N GLY A 116 5.33 -18.61 13.31
CA GLY A 116 6.09 -19.85 13.38
C GLY A 116 6.54 -20.41 12.03
N GLU A 117 5.95 -19.97 10.92
CA GLU A 117 6.38 -20.36 9.59
C GLU A 117 7.81 -19.90 9.30
N THR A 118 8.52 -20.69 8.51
CA THR A 118 9.89 -20.38 8.06
C THR A 118 9.85 -19.88 6.63
N LEU A 119 10.44 -18.71 6.41
CA LEU A 119 10.57 -18.05 5.11
C LEU A 119 12.05 -17.93 4.71
N GLN A 120 12.29 -17.99 3.42
CA GLN A 120 13.63 -17.83 2.84
C GLN A 120 13.62 -16.86 1.65
N SER A 121 14.81 -16.36 1.34
CA SER A 121 15.08 -15.57 0.14
C SER A 121 16.26 -16.16 -0.60
N GLY A 122 16.30 -16.00 -1.92
CA GLY A 122 17.43 -16.42 -2.73
C GLY A 122 17.05 -17.33 -3.89
N SER A 123 18.05 -17.86 -4.57
CA SER A 123 17.89 -18.81 -5.67
C SER A 123 17.64 -20.22 -5.16
N GLY A 124 16.81 -20.99 -5.86
CA GLY A 124 16.51 -22.39 -5.52
C GLY A 124 15.67 -22.61 -4.27
N VAL A 125 15.04 -21.55 -3.75
CA VAL A 125 14.13 -21.63 -2.58
C VAL A 125 12.76 -22.17 -3.01
N ASP A 126 12.08 -22.89 -2.10
CA ASP A 126 10.74 -23.42 -2.31
C ASP A 126 9.73 -22.34 -2.75
N ILE A 127 8.84 -22.71 -3.66
CA ILE A 127 7.76 -21.85 -4.16
C ILE A 127 6.62 -21.82 -3.14
N LYS A 128 6.83 -21.06 -2.05
CA LYS A 128 5.84 -20.86 -0.98
C LYS A 128 5.50 -19.38 -0.81
N PRO A 129 4.26 -19.03 -0.43
CA PRO A 129 3.90 -17.65 -0.13
C PRO A 129 4.85 -17.05 0.92
N GLY A 130 5.37 -15.84 0.64
CA GLY A 130 6.31 -15.14 1.51
C GLY A 130 7.80 -15.38 1.20
N ASN A 131 8.14 -16.42 0.45
CA ASN A 131 9.50 -16.60 -0.05
C ASN A 131 9.81 -15.63 -1.19
N ALA A 132 11.05 -15.13 -1.23
CA ALA A 132 11.50 -14.19 -2.24
C ALA A 132 12.56 -14.81 -3.16
N LEU A 133 12.28 -14.82 -4.45
CA LEU A 133 13.14 -15.41 -5.48
C LEU A 133 13.38 -14.41 -6.62
N VAL A 134 14.33 -14.76 -7.46
CA VAL A 134 14.50 -14.12 -8.78
C VAL A 134 13.29 -14.46 -9.63
N ILE A 135 12.69 -13.46 -10.31
CA ILE A 135 11.43 -13.64 -11.05
C ILE A 135 11.53 -14.75 -12.10
N ASN A 136 12.70 -14.94 -12.67
CA ASN A 136 12.93 -15.99 -13.67
C ASN A 136 12.74 -17.42 -13.11
N GLU A 137 12.92 -17.63 -11.82
CA GLU A 137 12.76 -18.94 -11.18
C GLU A 137 11.30 -19.26 -10.82
N ILE A 138 10.46 -18.22 -10.73
CA ILE A 138 9.06 -18.37 -10.33
C ILE A 138 8.23 -18.89 -11.51
N PRO A 139 7.42 -19.94 -11.35
CA PRO A 139 6.57 -20.49 -12.43
C PRO A 139 5.62 -19.46 -13.03
N VAL A 140 5.38 -19.62 -14.33
CA VAL A 140 4.35 -18.85 -15.05
C VAL A 140 2.98 -19.15 -14.44
N GLY A 141 2.14 -18.13 -14.36
CA GLY A 141 0.81 -18.22 -13.72
C GLY A 141 0.81 -17.89 -12.22
N SER A 142 2.00 -17.89 -11.56
CA SER A 142 2.11 -17.59 -10.13
C SER A 142 1.74 -16.14 -9.81
N LEU A 143 1.11 -15.95 -8.64
CA LEU A 143 0.89 -14.63 -8.06
C LEU A 143 2.12 -14.20 -7.28
N ILE A 144 2.52 -12.95 -7.46
CA ILE A 144 3.68 -12.34 -6.84
C ILE A 144 3.38 -10.94 -6.32
N HIS A 145 4.14 -10.50 -5.34
CA HIS A 145 4.08 -9.13 -4.80
C HIS A 145 5.50 -8.62 -4.49
N ASN A 146 5.61 -7.38 -4.02
CA ASN A 146 6.89 -6.75 -3.67
C ASN A 146 7.94 -6.89 -4.80
N ILE A 147 7.56 -6.50 -6.01
CA ILE A 147 8.31 -6.73 -7.23
C ILE A 147 9.32 -5.61 -7.46
N GLU A 148 10.57 -5.95 -7.76
CA GLU A 148 11.60 -5.00 -8.15
C GLU A 148 11.39 -4.52 -9.60
N LEU A 149 11.78 -3.27 -9.87
CA LEU A 149 11.89 -2.70 -11.23
C LEU A 149 13.34 -2.75 -11.72
N HIS A 150 14.29 -2.62 -10.80
CA HIS A 150 15.73 -2.71 -11.06
C HIS A 150 16.35 -3.69 -10.05
N PRO A 151 17.22 -4.58 -10.47
CA PRO A 151 17.86 -5.56 -9.59
C PRO A 151 18.55 -4.90 -8.39
N GLY A 152 18.30 -5.43 -7.18
CA GLY A 152 18.89 -4.94 -5.93
C GLY A 152 18.39 -3.61 -5.38
N LYS A 153 17.47 -2.94 -6.09
CA LYS A 153 16.86 -1.68 -5.60
C LYS A 153 15.82 -1.91 -4.51
N GLY A 154 15.24 -3.08 -4.45
CA GLY A 154 14.13 -3.44 -3.58
C GLY A 154 12.78 -3.30 -4.28
N GLY A 155 11.78 -4.02 -3.76
CA GLY A 155 10.45 -4.08 -4.34
C GLY A 155 9.75 -2.72 -4.39
N GLN A 156 9.16 -2.40 -5.52
CA GLN A 156 8.47 -1.13 -5.79
C GLN A 156 7.02 -1.31 -6.20
N LEU A 157 6.67 -2.44 -6.86
CA LEU A 157 5.32 -2.74 -7.34
C LEU A 157 4.62 -3.75 -6.42
N ALA A 158 3.28 -3.73 -6.44
CA ALA A 158 2.40 -4.67 -5.72
C ALA A 158 2.74 -4.76 -4.21
N ARG A 159 2.62 -3.64 -3.46
CA ARG A 159 2.93 -3.56 -2.03
C ARG A 159 1.74 -3.19 -1.14
N SER A 160 0.62 -2.81 -1.72
CA SER A 160 -0.59 -2.45 -0.96
C SER A 160 -1.38 -3.70 -0.56
N ALA A 161 -2.23 -3.56 0.46
CA ALA A 161 -3.11 -4.64 0.93
C ALA A 161 -3.95 -5.24 -0.20
N GLY A 162 -4.06 -6.58 -0.24
CA GLY A 162 -4.85 -7.31 -1.23
C GLY A 162 -4.32 -7.22 -2.67
N VAL A 163 -3.14 -6.67 -2.91
CA VAL A 163 -2.61 -6.52 -4.26
C VAL A 163 -1.65 -7.66 -4.58
N SER A 164 -1.79 -8.18 -5.79
CA SER A 164 -0.86 -9.13 -6.41
C SER A 164 -0.62 -8.75 -7.87
N ALA A 165 0.39 -9.34 -8.46
CA ALA A 165 0.64 -9.33 -9.88
C ALA A 165 0.84 -10.77 -10.35
N GLN A 166 0.56 -11.07 -11.62
CA GLN A 166 0.65 -12.41 -12.18
C GLN A 166 1.74 -12.48 -13.25
N ILE A 167 2.57 -13.51 -13.19
CA ILE A 167 3.54 -13.83 -14.23
C ILE A 167 2.79 -14.45 -15.40
N LEU A 168 2.88 -13.83 -16.59
CA LEU A 168 2.21 -14.31 -17.80
C LEU A 168 3.13 -15.15 -18.68
N GLY A 169 4.43 -14.83 -18.72
CA GLY A 169 5.37 -15.52 -19.59
C GLY A 169 6.78 -14.96 -19.46
N ARG A 170 7.72 -15.59 -20.15
CA ARG A 170 9.13 -15.21 -20.22
C ARG A 170 9.49 -14.86 -21.64
N ALA A 171 10.30 -13.82 -21.81
CA ALA A 171 10.76 -13.36 -23.12
C ALA A 171 12.23 -12.90 -22.98
N ASP A 172 13.17 -13.74 -23.36
CA ASP A 172 14.62 -13.50 -23.27
C ASP A 172 15.07 -12.96 -21.90
N LYS A 173 15.49 -11.69 -21.87
CA LYS A 173 15.96 -10.97 -20.67
C LYS A 173 14.82 -10.47 -19.78
N TYR A 174 13.56 -10.62 -20.19
CA TYR A 174 12.42 -10.06 -19.51
C TYR A 174 11.38 -11.13 -19.14
N VAL A 175 10.66 -10.85 -18.08
CA VAL A 175 9.45 -11.58 -17.70
C VAL A 175 8.25 -10.65 -17.86
N LEU A 176 7.18 -11.15 -18.46
CA LEU A 176 5.91 -10.42 -18.64
C LEU A 176 5.08 -10.58 -17.37
N VAL A 177 4.75 -9.47 -16.75
CA VAL A 177 4.00 -9.43 -15.51
C VAL A 177 2.75 -8.56 -15.68
N ARG A 178 1.57 -9.11 -15.41
CA ARG A 178 0.30 -8.39 -15.36
C ARG A 178 0.10 -7.83 -13.96
N LEU A 179 0.02 -6.51 -13.85
CA LEU A 179 -0.25 -5.80 -12.61
C LEU A 179 -1.75 -5.82 -12.27
N GLY A 180 -2.10 -5.49 -11.01
CA GLY A 180 -3.49 -5.35 -10.57
C GLY A 180 -4.33 -4.33 -11.35
N SER A 181 -3.69 -3.36 -12.01
CA SER A 181 -4.34 -2.41 -12.92
C SER A 181 -4.72 -3.01 -14.28
N GLY A 182 -4.30 -4.26 -14.57
CA GLY A 182 -4.42 -4.88 -15.89
C GLY A 182 -3.27 -4.58 -16.85
N GLU A 183 -2.39 -3.63 -16.54
CA GLU A 183 -1.21 -3.32 -17.35
C GLU A 183 -0.24 -4.49 -17.37
N VAL A 184 0.24 -4.85 -18.56
CA VAL A 184 1.32 -5.84 -18.73
C VAL A 184 2.66 -5.11 -18.89
N ARG A 185 3.57 -5.39 -17.97
CA ARG A 185 4.92 -4.81 -17.98
C ARG A 185 6.00 -5.85 -18.21
N LYS A 186 7.06 -5.44 -18.91
CA LYS A 186 8.32 -6.18 -19.05
C LYS A 186 9.21 -5.85 -17.86
N ILE A 187 9.59 -6.84 -17.07
CA ILE A 187 10.49 -6.71 -15.91
C ILE A 187 11.72 -7.55 -16.18
N LEU A 188 12.90 -7.06 -15.81
CA LEU A 188 14.14 -7.80 -15.99
C LEU A 188 14.08 -9.14 -15.24
N ALA A 189 14.50 -10.21 -15.89
CA ALA A 189 14.46 -11.56 -15.36
C ALA A 189 15.27 -11.74 -14.06
N THR A 190 16.28 -10.89 -13.84
CA THR A 190 17.14 -10.84 -12.65
C THR A 190 16.55 -10.09 -11.46
N CYS A 191 15.41 -9.40 -11.63
CA CYS A 191 14.71 -8.76 -10.53
C CYS A 191 14.15 -9.78 -9.54
N LYS A 192 14.05 -9.41 -8.27
CA LYS A 192 13.41 -10.22 -7.23
C LYS A 192 11.93 -9.90 -7.08
N ALA A 193 11.16 -10.89 -6.68
CA ALA A 193 9.77 -10.76 -6.24
C ALA A 193 9.48 -11.73 -5.09
N THR A 194 8.45 -11.44 -4.33
CA THR A 194 7.95 -12.32 -3.28
C THR A 194 6.71 -13.07 -3.77
N ILE A 195 6.64 -14.36 -3.51
CA ILE A 195 5.53 -15.22 -3.93
C ILE A 195 4.29 -14.94 -3.09
N GLY A 196 3.13 -14.98 -3.73
CA GLY A 196 1.82 -14.83 -3.11
C GLY A 196 1.23 -13.42 -3.27
N GLU A 197 0.11 -13.22 -2.61
CA GLU A 197 -0.66 -11.97 -2.55
C GLU A 197 -0.39 -11.26 -1.22
N VAL A 198 -0.46 -9.93 -1.18
CA VAL A 198 -0.35 -9.16 0.07
C VAL A 198 -1.61 -9.37 0.91
N GLY A 199 -1.46 -9.61 2.20
CA GLY A 199 -2.57 -9.79 3.14
C GLY A 199 -3.41 -8.53 3.38
N ASN A 200 -4.39 -8.62 4.30
CA ASN A 200 -5.31 -7.54 4.68
C ASN A 200 -6.18 -7.04 3.51
N GLU A 201 -6.63 -7.93 2.64
CA GLU A 201 -7.45 -7.64 1.46
C GLU A 201 -8.73 -6.84 1.78
N SER A 202 -9.32 -7.07 2.94
CA SER A 202 -10.52 -6.38 3.40
C SER A 202 -10.31 -4.89 3.75
N HIS A 203 -9.08 -4.37 3.64
CA HIS A 203 -8.78 -2.98 3.96
C HIS A 203 -9.58 -1.98 3.10
N GLU A 204 -9.82 -2.29 1.83
CA GLU A 204 -10.58 -1.43 0.90
C GLU A 204 -12.06 -1.32 1.26
N LEU A 205 -12.62 -2.31 1.99
CA LEU A 205 -14.02 -2.33 2.40
C LEU A 205 -14.30 -1.42 3.61
N VAL A 206 -13.26 -0.86 4.23
CA VAL A 206 -13.38 0.01 5.40
C VAL A 206 -13.93 1.37 5.02
N ARG A 207 -15.02 1.76 5.66
CA ARG A 207 -15.62 3.09 5.52
C ARG A 207 -15.24 3.99 6.69
N ILE A 208 -14.63 5.12 6.38
CA ILE A 208 -14.15 6.10 7.39
C ILE A 208 -15.32 6.68 8.21
N GLY A 209 -16.45 6.97 7.58
CA GLY A 209 -17.71 7.37 8.20
C GLY A 209 -17.80 8.83 8.66
N LYS A 210 -16.68 9.46 9.03
CA LYS A 210 -16.67 10.87 9.50
C LYS A 210 -15.40 11.62 9.10
N ALA A 211 -15.55 12.94 8.87
CA ALA A 211 -14.45 13.84 8.51
C ALA A 211 -13.34 13.89 9.58
N GLY A 212 -13.70 13.82 10.88
CA GLY A 212 -12.72 13.80 11.95
C GLY A 212 -11.73 12.60 11.88
N LYS A 213 -12.20 11.41 11.46
CA LYS A 213 -11.32 10.25 11.24
C LYS A 213 -10.36 10.50 10.07
N ALA A 214 -10.84 11.10 8.98
CA ALA A 214 -9.98 11.51 7.86
C ALA A 214 -8.92 12.52 8.30
N ARG A 215 -9.30 13.49 9.16
CA ARG A 215 -8.35 14.45 9.77
C ARG A 215 -7.27 13.75 10.59
N HIS A 216 -7.61 12.75 11.38
CA HIS A 216 -6.65 11.95 12.16
C HIS A 216 -5.70 11.14 11.25
N MET A 217 -6.12 10.77 10.04
CA MET A 217 -5.28 10.12 9.04
C MET A 217 -4.34 11.11 8.31
N GLY A 218 -4.49 12.42 8.54
CA GLY A 218 -3.66 13.44 7.90
C GLY A 218 -4.25 14.04 6.62
N LEU A 219 -5.49 13.71 6.30
CA LEU A 219 -6.21 14.29 5.17
C LEU A 219 -6.88 15.60 5.59
N ARG A 220 -6.59 16.68 4.88
CA ARG A 220 -7.24 17.98 5.07
C ARG A 220 -8.52 18.08 4.24
N PRO A 221 -9.48 18.92 4.64
CA PRO A 221 -10.68 19.18 3.85
C PRO A 221 -10.35 19.69 2.46
N GLU A 222 -11.16 19.33 1.50
CA GLU A 222 -11.08 19.77 0.12
C GLU A 222 -12.30 20.60 -0.23
N VAL A 223 -12.09 21.71 -0.93
CA VAL A 223 -13.14 22.62 -1.42
C VAL A 223 -13.34 22.37 -2.90
N ARG A 224 -14.60 22.26 -3.32
CA ARG A 224 -14.96 22.07 -4.74
C ARG A 224 -14.63 23.34 -5.54
N GLY A 225 -14.13 23.18 -6.77
CA GLY A 225 -13.83 24.32 -7.64
C GLY A 225 -15.05 25.21 -7.94
N SER A 226 -16.25 24.64 -7.98
CA SER A 226 -17.51 25.38 -8.25
C SER A 226 -17.93 26.37 -7.15
N VAL A 227 -17.32 26.32 -5.96
CA VAL A 227 -17.57 27.27 -4.85
C VAL A 227 -16.42 28.25 -4.65
N MET A 228 -15.48 28.27 -5.57
CA MET A 228 -14.37 29.22 -5.61
C MET A 228 -14.69 30.38 -6.54
N ASN A 229 -13.83 31.42 -6.51
CA ASN A 229 -13.91 32.52 -7.44
C ASN A 229 -13.36 32.13 -8.84
N PRO A 230 -13.72 32.86 -9.91
CA PRO A 230 -13.27 32.56 -11.27
C PRO A 230 -11.74 32.59 -11.44
N ASN A 231 -11.03 33.38 -10.64
CA ASN A 231 -9.56 33.45 -10.64
C ASN A 231 -8.90 32.25 -9.94
N ASP A 232 -9.63 31.55 -9.05
CA ASP A 232 -9.06 30.44 -8.27
C ASP A 232 -9.25 29.06 -8.94
N HIS A 233 -10.33 28.93 -9.73
CA HIS A 233 -10.66 27.67 -10.39
C HIS A 233 -11.46 27.90 -11.68
N PRO A 234 -11.22 27.14 -12.77
CA PRO A 234 -12.00 27.23 -14.00
C PRO A 234 -13.51 26.95 -13.86
N HIS A 235 -13.95 26.32 -12.77
CA HIS A 235 -15.35 26.11 -12.42
C HIS A 235 -15.93 27.19 -11.50
N GLY A 236 -15.12 28.17 -11.11
CA GLY A 236 -15.50 29.21 -10.17
C GLY A 236 -16.43 30.27 -10.78
N GLY A 237 -17.11 30.99 -9.91
CA GLY A 237 -18.01 32.08 -10.27
C GLY A 237 -19.51 31.70 -10.31
N GLY A 238 -20.35 32.71 -10.50
CA GLY A 238 -21.80 32.58 -10.50
C GLY A 238 -22.43 32.71 -9.10
N GLU A 239 -23.74 32.67 -9.05
CA GLU A 239 -24.52 32.72 -7.82
C GLU A 239 -25.14 31.38 -7.44
N GLY A 240 -25.22 31.09 -6.14
CA GLY A 240 -25.85 29.90 -5.60
C GLY A 240 -25.15 28.60 -6.01
N LYS A 241 -25.94 27.59 -6.37
CA LYS A 241 -25.43 26.26 -6.81
C LYS A 241 -25.19 26.26 -8.32
N CYS A 242 -24.17 26.96 -8.78
CA CYS A 242 -23.81 26.98 -10.19
C CYS A 242 -23.26 25.65 -10.70
N PRO A 243 -23.59 25.28 -11.94
CA PRO A 243 -22.93 24.16 -12.63
C PRO A 243 -21.46 24.48 -12.92
N ILE A 244 -20.71 23.48 -13.39
CA ILE A 244 -19.29 23.64 -13.70
C ILE A 244 -19.00 24.57 -14.90
N GLY A 245 -20.05 24.91 -15.70
CA GLY A 245 -19.95 25.84 -16.83
C GLY A 245 -19.06 25.37 -17.98
N ARG A 246 -18.78 24.07 -18.06
CA ARG A 246 -17.91 23.48 -19.10
C ARG A 246 -18.47 22.12 -19.55
N PRO A 247 -18.15 21.66 -20.77
CA PRO A 247 -18.61 20.36 -21.27
C PRO A 247 -18.17 19.18 -20.39
N THR A 248 -16.97 19.26 -19.79
CA THR A 248 -16.42 18.25 -18.90
C THR A 248 -15.75 18.89 -17.68
N PRO A 249 -15.67 18.18 -16.54
CA PRO A 249 -14.88 18.65 -15.40
C PRO A 249 -13.43 18.87 -15.75
N VAL A 250 -12.84 19.94 -15.23
CA VAL A 250 -11.41 20.25 -15.42
C VAL A 250 -10.71 20.42 -14.07
N THR A 251 -9.38 20.24 -14.11
CA THR A 251 -8.50 20.50 -12.96
C THR A 251 -8.35 22.01 -12.72
N PRO A 252 -7.79 22.46 -11.58
CA PRO A 252 -7.46 23.86 -11.34
C PRO A 252 -6.59 24.49 -12.44
N TRP A 253 -5.86 23.70 -13.16
CA TRP A 253 -4.99 24.15 -14.29
C TRP A 253 -5.67 24.01 -15.66
N GLY A 254 -6.97 23.75 -15.71
CA GLY A 254 -7.74 23.68 -16.96
C GLY A 254 -7.63 22.37 -17.75
N LYS A 255 -6.89 21.37 -17.27
CA LYS A 255 -6.82 20.06 -17.93
C LYS A 255 -8.06 19.21 -17.60
N PRO A 256 -8.51 18.32 -18.48
CA PRO A 256 -9.60 17.38 -18.16
C PRO A 256 -9.33 16.62 -16.85
N ALA A 257 -10.30 16.61 -15.97
CA ALA A 257 -10.17 15.98 -14.65
C ALA A 257 -10.35 14.46 -14.68
N LEU A 258 -11.08 13.94 -15.69
CA LEU A 258 -11.38 12.52 -15.87
C LEU A 258 -10.99 12.12 -17.30
N GLY A 259 -10.51 10.89 -17.46
CA GLY A 259 -10.22 10.28 -18.75
C GLY A 259 -8.83 10.55 -19.33
N LEU A 260 -7.98 11.32 -18.68
CA LEU A 260 -6.55 11.39 -19.05
C LEU A 260 -5.82 10.15 -18.55
N LYS A 261 -5.12 9.49 -19.45
CA LYS A 261 -4.19 8.42 -19.09
C LYS A 261 -2.98 9.03 -18.39
N THR A 262 -2.66 8.52 -17.22
CA THR A 262 -1.51 8.94 -16.39
C THR A 262 -0.31 8.03 -16.59
#